data_5c58b44a581f25b5f2705cf1683cdbb3
#
_entry.id   5c58b44a581f25b5f2705cf1683cdbb3
#
_cell.length_a   1.000
_cell.length_b   1.000
_cell.length_c   1.000
_cell.angle_alpha   90.00
_cell.angle_beta   90.00
_cell.angle_gamma   90.00
#
_symmetry.space_group_name_H-M   'P 1'
#
loop_
_entity.id
_entity.type
_entity.pdbx_description
1 polymer ?
#
loop_
_entity_poly.entity_id
_entity_poly.type
_entity_poly.pdbx_seq_one_letter_code
_entity_poly.pdbx_strand_id
1 'polypeptide(L)'
;MPKIRAVIFDFYSTIIDIKTDEDKEDIFRYLPLYLQYYGANISGADLKAAIAREKERYLQTKTERYPEVNLEIVFKRILEKEGLDNPFLAQSCCKLFRILSRERFQLFPDTLPVLREMKRNRYPLAVVSDAQKVFSLDEAEILGLSQFFDHTVLSTQFGFRKPDPRLFAIACALLNVPPAEAVYIGNDPETDVAGAKRIGMQAILLNRKPGDKNELIKPDFYADSLREAWEWIKSKGI
;
A
#
# COMPACT_ATOMS: atom_id res chain seq x y z
N MET A 1 -3.48 29.71 1.24
CA MET A 1 -3.18 28.37 0.73
C MET A 1 -4.19 28.05 -0.35
N PRO A 2 -3.83 27.31 -1.41
CA PRO A 2 -4.81 26.92 -2.42
C PRO A 2 -5.91 26.05 -1.80
N LYS A 3 -7.11 26.12 -2.37
CA LYS A 3 -8.26 25.32 -1.96
C LYS A 3 -8.01 23.84 -2.25
N ILE A 4 -8.28 22.96 -1.28
CA ILE A 4 -8.17 21.52 -1.48
C ILE A 4 -9.35 21.03 -2.31
N ARG A 5 -9.06 20.33 -3.43
CA ARG A 5 -10.05 19.82 -4.38
C ARG A 5 -10.04 18.30 -4.50
N ALA A 6 -9.00 17.62 -4.01
CA ALA A 6 -8.89 16.17 -4.03
C ALA A 6 -8.19 15.66 -2.77
N VAL A 7 -8.53 14.42 -2.36
CA VAL A 7 -7.89 13.75 -1.22
C VAL A 7 -7.29 12.44 -1.69
N ILE A 8 -6.02 12.23 -1.38
CA ILE A 8 -5.27 11.03 -1.72
C ILE A 8 -4.83 10.36 -0.42
N PHE A 9 -4.95 9.06 -0.36
CA PHE A 9 -4.70 8.28 0.86
C PHE A 9 -3.57 7.28 0.67
N ASP A 10 -2.77 7.07 1.71
CA ASP A 10 -2.17 5.76 1.90
C ASP A 10 -3.25 4.74 2.30
N PHE A 11 -2.94 3.47 2.13
CA PHE A 11 -3.91 2.39 2.30
C PHE A 11 -3.75 1.71 3.66
N TYR A 12 -2.63 1.00 3.83
CA TYR A 12 -2.35 0.19 5.01
C TYR A 12 -1.85 1.05 6.17
N SER A 13 -2.32 0.73 7.38
CA SER A 13 -2.05 1.50 8.61
C SER A 13 -2.57 2.94 8.59
N THR A 14 -3.25 3.37 7.52
CA THR A 14 -3.90 4.68 7.37
C THR A 14 -5.41 4.53 7.41
N ILE A 15 -6.02 3.81 6.45
CA ILE A 15 -7.46 3.53 6.38
C ILE A 15 -7.80 2.07 6.64
N ILE A 16 -6.83 1.17 6.49
CA ILE A 16 -6.91 -0.26 6.85
C ILE A 16 -6.00 -0.51 8.05
N ASP A 17 -6.58 -0.99 9.15
CA ASP A 17 -5.82 -1.47 10.30
C ASP A 17 -5.33 -2.89 10.01
N ILE A 18 -4.06 -2.99 9.70
CA ILE A 18 -3.42 -4.24 9.35
C ILE A 18 -2.20 -4.50 10.23
N LYS A 19 -1.99 -5.77 10.54
CA LYS A 19 -0.74 -6.29 11.10
C LYS A 19 -0.36 -7.56 10.36
N THR A 20 0.87 -7.63 9.90
CA THR A 20 1.44 -8.79 9.20
C THR A 20 2.77 -9.17 9.79
N ASP A 21 3.04 -10.48 9.75
CA ASP A 21 4.35 -11.06 10.05
C ASP A 21 4.71 -11.98 8.87
N GLU A 22 5.65 -11.55 8.03
CA GLU A 22 6.12 -12.33 6.88
C GLU A 22 7.10 -13.44 7.26
N ASP A 23 7.54 -13.50 8.51
CA ASP A 23 8.38 -14.54 9.07
C ASP A 23 7.61 -15.63 9.83
N LYS A 24 6.29 -15.51 9.91
CA LYS A 24 5.41 -16.42 10.63
C LYS A 24 5.59 -17.87 10.18
N GLU A 25 5.74 -18.78 11.14
CA GLU A 25 5.97 -20.20 10.91
C GLU A 25 4.90 -20.85 10.01
N ASP A 26 3.66 -20.46 10.15
CA ASP A 26 2.53 -20.96 9.36
C ASP A 26 2.74 -20.81 7.85
N ILE A 27 3.40 -19.73 7.42
CA ILE A 27 3.72 -19.52 5.99
C ILE A 27 4.57 -20.65 5.47
N PHE A 28 5.64 -20.98 6.21
CA PHE A 28 6.65 -21.97 5.83
C PHE A 28 6.23 -23.40 6.15
N ARG A 29 5.14 -23.57 6.86
CA ARG A 29 4.47 -24.85 7.08
C ARG A 29 3.44 -25.16 6.00
N TYR A 30 2.58 -24.23 5.65
CA TYR A 30 1.41 -24.50 4.80
C TYR A 30 1.66 -24.19 3.31
N LEU A 31 2.44 -23.19 2.99
CA LEU A 31 2.72 -22.86 1.59
C LEU A 31 3.50 -23.95 0.84
N PRO A 32 4.51 -24.64 1.45
CA PRO A 32 5.11 -25.80 0.84
C PRO A 32 4.14 -26.95 0.60
N LEU A 33 3.22 -27.23 1.53
CA LEU A 33 2.18 -28.26 1.34
C LEU A 33 1.26 -27.92 0.18
N TYR A 34 0.89 -26.64 0.04
CA TYR A 34 0.14 -26.19 -1.13
C TYR A 34 0.91 -26.39 -2.43
N LEU A 35 2.20 -26.08 -2.46
CA LEU A 35 3.07 -26.26 -3.62
C LEU A 35 3.29 -27.76 -3.95
N GLN A 36 3.38 -28.61 -2.93
CA GLN A 36 3.50 -30.06 -3.10
C GLN A 36 2.31 -30.67 -3.85
N TYR A 37 1.09 -30.13 -3.65
CA TYR A 37 -0.08 -30.56 -4.41
C TYR A 37 0.10 -30.36 -5.93
N TYR A 38 0.91 -29.37 -6.34
CA TYR A 38 1.24 -29.11 -7.75
C TYR A 38 2.54 -29.78 -8.20
N GLY A 39 3.17 -30.59 -7.35
CA GLY A 39 4.36 -31.36 -7.69
C GLY A 39 5.70 -30.73 -7.31
N ALA A 40 5.72 -29.58 -6.63
CA ALA A 40 6.98 -29.04 -6.10
C ALA A 40 7.49 -29.88 -4.92
N ASN A 41 8.82 -29.92 -4.78
CA ASN A 41 9.46 -30.59 -3.66
C ASN A 41 10.36 -29.60 -2.90
N ILE A 42 9.75 -28.59 -2.28
CA ILE A 42 10.45 -27.55 -1.54
C ILE A 42 10.08 -27.60 -0.06
N SER A 43 11.08 -27.59 0.82
CA SER A 43 10.85 -27.51 2.27
C SER A 43 10.50 -26.08 2.70
N GLY A 44 9.92 -25.90 3.90
CA GLY A 44 9.64 -24.59 4.45
C GLY A 44 10.89 -23.71 4.60
N ALA A 45 11.99 -24.31 5.05
CA ALA A 45 13.27 -23.61 5.20
C ALA A 45 13.83 -23.18 3.82
N ASP A 46 13.76 -24.05 2.83
CA ASP A 46 14.23 -23.74 1.48
C ASP A 46 13.34 -22.68 0.81
N LEU A 47 12.03 -22.74 1.02
CA LEU A 47 11.10 -21.73 0.53
C LEU A 47 11.40 -20.34 1.16
N LYS A 48 11.62 -20.29 2.46
CA LYS A 48 12.01 -19.03 3.15
C LYS A 48 13.30 -18.45 2.55
N ALA A 49 14.31 -19.28 2.40
CA ALA A 49 15.57 -18.90 1.79
C ALA A 49 15.41 -18.49 0.32
N ALA A 50 14.56 -19.19 -0.44
CA ALA A 50 14.28 -18.87 -1.84
C ALA A 50 13.59 -17.52 -1.99
N ILE A 51 12.58 -17.21 -1.15
CA ILE A 51 11.88 -15.91 -1.16
C ILE A 51 12.88 -14.78 -0.87
N ALA A 52 13.71 -14.90 0.16
CA ALA A 52 14.72 -13.89 0.50
C ALA A 52 15.70 -13.66 -0.66
N ARG A 53 16.25 -14.74 -1.21
CA ARG A 53 17.20 -14.69 -2.33
C ARG A 53 16.59 -14.10 -3.60
N GLU A 54 15.36 -14.44 -3.95
CA GLU A 54 14.73 -13.91 -5.16
C GLU A 54 14.26 -12.45 -4.98
N LYS A 55 13.86 -12.02 -3.77
CA LYS A 55 13.64 -10.61 -3.44
C LYS A 55 14.92 -9.80 -3.64
N GLU A 56 16.04 -10.25 -3.09
CA GLU A 56 17.34 -9.59 -3.23
C GLU A 56 17.78 -9.52 -4.70
N ARG A 57 17.74 -10.66 -5.41
CA ARG A 57 18.07 -10.72 -6.83
C ARG A 57 17.20 -9.79 -7.67
N TYR A 58 15.91 -9.70 -7.36
CA TYR A 58 15.00 -8.79 -8.04
C TYR A 58 15.43 -7.33 -7.84
N LEU A 59 15.76 -6.94 -6.61
CA LEU A 59 16.20 -5.58 -6.30
C LEU A 59 17.54 -5.22 -6.99
N GLN A 60 18.47 -6.17 -7.08
CA GLN A 60 19.76 -5.96 -7.77
C GLN A 60 19.60 -5.66 -9.27
N THR A 61 18.47 -6.00 -9.89
CA THR A 61 18.18 -5.69 -11.30
C THR A 61 17.56 -4.31 -11.49
N LYS A 62 17.32 -3.55 -10.40
CA LYS A 62 16.60 -2.26 -10.47
C LYS A 62 17.57 -1.09 -10.38
N THR A 63 17.29 -0.07 -11.20
CA THR A 63 18.03 1.20 -11.21
C THR A 63 17.27 2.31 -10.48
N GLU A 64 16.03 2.04 -10.05
CA GLU A 64 15.19 2.99 -9.34
C GLU A 64 15.81 3.37 -7.97
N ARG A 65 15.67 4.61 -7.58
CA ARG A 65 16.15 5.08 -6.27
C ARG A 65 15.38 4.42 -5.11
N TYR A 66 14.10 4.13 -5.32
CA TYR A 66 13.22 3.48 -4.36
C TYR A 66 12.53 2.29 -5.03
N PRO A 67 13.26 1.20 -5.28
CA PRO A 67 12.70 0.07 -6.04
C PRO A 67 11.62 -0.64 -5.23
N GLU A 68 10.57 -1.09 -5.90
CA GLU A 68 9.51 -1.92 -5.33
C GLU A 68 9.71 -3.37 -5.72
N VAL A 69 9.60 -4.28 -4.77
CA VAL A 69 9.62 -5.74 -5.03
C VAL A 69 8.24 -6.19 -5.53
N ASN A 70 8.21 -6.94 -6.62
CA ASN A 70 7.01 -7.60 -7.09
C ASN A 70 7.00 -9.07 -6.64
N LEU A 71 6.16 -9.41 -5.66
CA LEU A 71 6.06 -10.77 -5.12
C LEU A 71 5.60 -11.81 -6.15
N GLU A 72 4.79 -11.41 -7.11
CA GLU A 72 4.34 -12.31 -8.19
C GLU A 72 5.54 -12.78 -9.03
N ILE A 73 6.46 -11.86 -9.34
CA ILE A 73 7.71 -12.22 -10.05
C ILE A 73 8.63 -13.08 -9.16
N VAL A 74 8.69 -12.78 -7.86
CA VAL A 74 9.47 -13.61 -6.91
C VAL A 74 8.95 -15.03 -6.88
N PHE A 75 7.65 -15.24 -6.69
CA PHE A 75 7.05 -16.58 -6.67
C PHE A 75 7.16 -17.26 -8.03
N LYS A 76 6.94 -16.54 -9.14
CA LYS A 76 7.13 -17.09 -10.48
C LYS A 76 8.53 -17.70 -10.64
N ARG A 77 9.58 -16.97 -10.28
CA ARG A 77 10.97 -17.47 -10.36
C ARG A 77 11.25 -18.68 -9.46
N ILE A 78 10.61 -18.75 -8.30
CA ILE A 78 10.70 -19.91 -7.41
C ILE A 78 10.03 -21.12 -8.06
N LEU A 79 8.83 -20.95 -8.59
CA LEU A 79 8.07 -22.00 -9.26
C LEU A 79 8.78 -22.54 -10.50
N GLU A 80 9.35 -21.67 -11.33
CA GLU A 80 10.15 -22.07 -12.50
C GLU A 80 11.30 -23.01 -12.12
N LYS A 81 11.96 -22.80 -10.98
CA LYS A 81 13.04 -23.67 -10.48
C LYS A 81 12.54 -25.01 -9.99
N GLU A 82 11.30 -25.10 -9.55
CA GLU A 82 10.62 -26.33 -9.18
C GLU A 82 9.96 -27.03 -10.39
N GLY A 83 10.21 -26.52 -11.62
CA GLY A 83 9.62 -27.08 -12.84
C GLY A 83 8.15 -26.73 -13.07
N LEU A 84 7.63 -25.75 -12.34
CA LEU A 84 6.24 -25.31 -12.40
C LEU A 84 6.15 -23.95 -13.13
N ASP A 85 5.79 -23.96 -14.40
CA ASP A 85 5.51 -22.73 -15.16
C ASP A 85 4.00 -22.48 -15.20
N ASN A 86 3.48 -21.89 -14.13
CA ASN A 86 2.06 -21.56 -13.99
C ASN A 86 1.87 -20.18 -13.36
N PRO A 87 1.49 -19.16 -14.14
CA PRO A 87 1.30 -17.81 -13.63
C PRO A 87 0.17 -17.69 -12.61
N PHE A 88 -0.89 -18.49 -12.75
CA PHE A 88 -1.98 -18.51 -11.77
C PHE A 88 -1.52 -19.07 -10.42
N LEU A 89 -0.59 -20.02 -10.43
CA LEU A 89 -0.01 -20.57 -9.21
C LEU A 89 0.83 -19.52 -8.48
N ALA A 90 1.62 -18.70 -9.20
CA ALA A 90 2.38 -17.60 -8.59
C ALA A 90 1.45 -16.59 -7.88
N GLN A 91 0.35 -16.22 -8.51
CA GLN A 91 -0.65 -15.34 -7.90
C GLN A 91 -1.30 -15.95 -6.66
N SER A 92 -1.63 -17.26 -6.74
CA SER A 92 -2.19 -17.99 -5.62
C SER A 92 -1.22 -18.07 -4.44
N CYS A 93 0.08 -18.30 -4.72
CA CYS A 93 1.13 -18.26 -3.70
C CYS A 93 1.22 -16.88 -3.03
N CYS A 94 1.16 -15.79 -3.79
CA CYS A 94 1.15 -14.43 -3.22
C CYS A 94 -0.05 -14.23 -2.30
N LYS A 95 -1.25 -14.64 -2.71
CA LYS A 95 -2.47 -14.51 -1.91
C LYS A 95 -2.42 -15.38 -0.65
N LEU A 96 -1.95 -16.63 -0.77
CA LEU A 96 -1.79 -17.51 0.38
C LEU A 96 -0.72 -16.99 1.35
N PHE A 97 0.44 -16.54 0.84
CA PHE A 97 1.47 -15.88 1.64
C PHE A 97 0.89 -14.69 2.42
N ARG A 98 0.12 -13.84 1.74
CA ARG A 98 -0.56 -12.70 2.36
C ARG A 98 -1.55 -13.13 3.45
N ILE A 99 -2.38 -14.15 3.19
CA ILE A 99 -3.38 -14.66 4.14
C ILE A 99 -2.70 -15.22 5.39
N LEU A 100 -1.66 -16.02 5.21
CA LEU A 100 -0.93 -16.66 6.32
C LEU A 100 -0.12 -15.66 7.14
N SER A 101 0.39 -14.58 6.52
CA SER A 101 1.14 -13.54 7.22
C SER A 101 0.25 -12.61 8.07
N ARG A 102 -1.06 -12.52 7.79
CA ARG A 102 -1.93 -11.59 8.49
C ARG A 102 -2.22 -12.02 9.93
N GLU A 103 -2.12 -11.07 10.86
CA GLU A 103 -2.57 -11.20 12.24
C GLU A 103 -3.83 -10.36 12.50
N ARG A 104 -3.94 -9.21 11.83
CA ARG A 104 -5.10 -8.32 11.89
C ARG A 104 -5.38 -7.75 10.51
N PHE A 105 -6.66 -7.63 10.18
CA PHE A 105 -7.11 -7.06 8.91
C PHE A 105 -8.55 -6.57 9.05
N GLN A 106 -8.71 -5.28 9.21
CA GLN A 106 -10.01 -4.62 9.38
C GLN A 106 -9.91 -3.14 9.02
N LEU A 107 -11.02 -2.44 8.91
CA LEU A 107 -11.01 -1.00 8.78
C LEU A 107 -10.85 -0.33 10.15
N PHE A 108 -10.21 0.84 10.17
CA PHE A 108 -10.37 1.72 11.31
C PHE A 108 -11.83 2.19 11.42
N PRO A 109 -12.36 2.40 12.64
CA PRO A 109 -13.78 2.70 12.84
C PRO A 109 -14.28 3.96 12.13
N ASP A 110 -13.40 4.93 11.93
CA ASP A 110 -13.70 6.21 11.28
C ASP A 110 -13.57 6.19 9.76
N THR A 111 -13.04 5.11 9.16
CA THR A 111 -12.76 5.04 7.71
C THR A 111 -14.03 5.19 6.88
N LEU A 112 -14.99 4.27 7.00
CA LEU A 112 -16.21 4.32 6.17
C LEU A 112 -17.08 5.55 6.41
N PRO A 113 -17.31 5.99 7.67
CA PRO A 113 -18.07 7.21 7.91
C PRO A 113 -17.47 8.44 7.21
N VAL A 114 -16.15 8.60 7.29
CA VAL A 114 -15.47 9.76 6.69
C VAL A 114 -15.43 9.67 5.16
N LEU A 115 -15.13 8.52 4.59
CA LEU A 115 -15.14 8.34 3.13
C LEU A 115 -16.52 8.61 2.52
N ARG A 116 -17.60 8.14 3.18
CA ARG A 116 -18.98 8.46 2.77
C ARG A 116 -19.24 9.96 2.79
N GLU A 117 -18.79 10.66 3.81
CA GLU A 117 -18.98 12.12 3.92
C GLU A 117 -18.19 12.86 2.83
N MET A 118 -16.93 12.48 2.56
CA MET A 118 -16.13 13.04 1.47
C MET A 118 -16.80 12.84 0.10
N LYS A 119 -17.33 11.65 -0.19
CA LYS A 119 -18.06 11.40 -1.46
C LYS A 119 -19.36 12.19 -1.54
N ARG A 120 -20.10 12.36 -0.45
CA ARG A 120 -21.31 13.23 -0.42
C ARG A 120 -20.95 14.69 -0.74
N ASN A 121 -19.77 15.14 -0.30
CA ASN A 121 -19.25 16.46 -0.62
C ASN A 121 -18.52 16.49 -2.00
N ARG A 122 -18.64 15.43 -2.80
CA ARG A 122 -18.13 15.30 -4.17
C ARG A 122 -16.61 15.47 -4.30
N TYR A 123 -15.85 15.09 -3.26
CA TYR A 123 -14.40 15.04 -3.36
C TYR A 123 -13.95 13.86 -4.22
N PRO A 124 -13.11 14.08 -5.25
CA PRO A 124 -12.36 13.02 -5.89
C PRO A 124 -11.39 12.39 -4.90
N LEU A 125 -11.37 11.05 -4.85
CA LEU A 125 -10.55 10.29 -3.92
C LEU A 125 -9.66 9.31 -4.68
N ALA A 126 -8.38 9.23 -4.29
CA ALA A 126 -7.48 8.21 -4.80
C ALA A 126 -6.66 7.56 -3.69
N VAL A 127 -6.07 6.42 -4.00
CA VAL A 127 -5.09 5.74 -3.16
C VAL A 127 -3.71 5.80 -3.84
N VAL A 128 -2.67 6.06 -3.05
CA VAL A 128 -1.25 5.83 -3.41
C VAL A 128 -0.62 5.03 -2.30
N SER A 129 -0.27 3.78 -2.55
CA SER A 129 0.25 2.88 -1.50
C SER A 129 1.39 2.01 -1.99
N ASP A 130 2.35 1.76 -1.11
CA ASP A 130 3.38 0.75 -1.30
C ASP A 130 2.75 -0.62 -1.05
N ALA A 131 2.27 -1.25 -2.14
CA ALA A 131 1.41 -2.41 -2.03
C ALA A 131 1.50 -3.34 -3.25
N GLN A 132 1.23 -4.61 -2.99
CA GLN A 132 1.21 -5.66 -4.00
C GLN A 132 -0.16 -5.70 -4.69
N LYS A 133 -0.22 -5.35 -5.97
CA LYS A 133 -1.47 -5.34 -6.74
C LYS A 133 -2.23 -6.68 -6.65
N VAL A 134 -1.49 -7.79 -6.66
CA VAL A 134 -2.01 -9.16 -6.72
C VAL A 134 -3.03 -9.51 -5.62
N PHE A 135 -2.99 -8.81 -4.47
CA PHE A 135 -3.94 -9.03 -3.38
C PHE A 135 -4.57 -7.73 -2.84
N SER A 136 -3.96 -6.57 -3.05
CA SER A 136 -4.46 -5.33 -2.45
C SER A 136 -5.77 -4.84 -3.06
N LEU A 137 -6.02 -5.14 -4.34
CA LEU A 137 -7.31 -4.83 -4.96
C LEU A 137 -8.44 -5.71 -4.41
N ASP A 138 -8.18 -7.02 -4.21
CA ASP A 138 -9.14 -7.93 -3.57
C ASP A 138 -9.41 -7.50 -2.12
N GLU A 139 -8.37 -7.09 -1.38
CA GLU A 139 -8.51 -6.61 -0.01
C GLU A 139 -9.36 -5.33 0.07
N ALA A 140 -9.19 -4.41 -0.90
CA ALA A 140 -10.04 -3.22 -1.01
C ALA A 140 -11.51 -3.58 -1.26
N GLU A 141 -11.77 -4.55 -2.12
CA GLU A 141 -13.12 -5.00 -2.43
C GLU A 141 -13.78 -5.70 -1.23
N ILE A 142 -13.07 -6.64 -0.59
CA ILE A 142 -13.54 -7.36 0.62
C ILE A 142 -13.94 -6.38 1.73
N LEU A 143 -13.18 -5.29 1.90
CA LEU A 143 -13.47 -4.26 2.90
C LEU A 143 -14.48 -3.21 2.43
N GLY A 144 -15.02 -3.33 1.20
CA GLY A 144 -15.99 -2.40 0.62
C GLY A 144 -15.41 -1.01 0.31
N LEU A 145 -14.09 -0.92 0.11
CA LEU A 145 -13.39 0.33 -0.15
C LEU A 145 -13.38 0.72 -1.64
N SER A 146 -13.43 -0.24 -2.55
CA SER A 146 -13.30 -0.02 -4.00
C SER A 146 -14.29 1.02 -4.54
N GLN A 147 -15.50 1.09 -3.98
CA GLN A 147 -16.53 2.03 -4.38
C GLN A 147 -16.26 3.51 -4.07
N PHE A 148 -15.27 3.78 -3.19
CA PHE A 148 -14.99 5.16 -2.75
C PHE A 148 -13.89 5.82 -3.58
N PHE A 149 -12.97 5.04 -4.14
CA PHE A 149 -11.80 5.57 -4.82
C PHE A 149 -12.01 5.62 -6.33
N ASP A 150 -11.78 6.80 -6.89
CA ASP A 150 -11.85 7.00 -8.33
C ASP A 150 -10.62 6.37 -9.02
N HIS A 151 -9.47 6.35 -8.32
CA HIS A 151 -8.23 5.74 -8.80
C HIS A 151 -7.42 5.09 -7.66
N THR A 152 -6.67 4.03 -8.02
CA THR A 152 -5.76 3.32 -7.10
C THR A 152 -4.39 3.16 -7.78
N VAL A 153 -3.37 3.75 -7.17
CA VAL A 153 -1.96 3.73 -7.61
C VAL A 153 -1.18 2.88 -6.62
N LEU A 154 -0.74 1.70 -7.04
CA LEU A 154 0.03 0.76 -6.22
C LEU A 154 1.46 0.69 -6.74
N SER A 155 2.45 0.76 -5.87
CA SER A 155 3.87 0.79 -6.19
C SER A 155 4.31 -0.34 -7.13
N THR A 156 3.79 -1.56 -6.93
CA THR A 156 4.13 -2.72 -7.78
C THR A 156 3.68 -2.58 -9.24
N GLN A 157 2.76 -1.68 -9.56
CA GLN A 157 2.36 -1.41 -10.95
C GLN A 157 3.45 -0.63 -11.71
N PHE A 158 4.31 0.09 -10.98
CA PHE A 158 5.29 1.00 -11.54
C PHE A 158 6.74 0.56 -11.27
N GLY A 159 6.96 -0.35 -10.34
CA GLY A 159 8.28 -0.86 -9.98
C GLY A 159 9.10 0.04 -9.05
N PHE A 160 8.50 1.11 -8.54
CA PHE A 160 9.07 2.00 -7.53
C PHE A 160 8.04 2.36 -6.45
N ARG A 161 8.53 2.69 -5.26
CA ARG A 161 7.70 2.96 -4.07
C ARG A 161 7.90 4.37 -3.53
N LYS A 162 7.03 4.77 -2.63
CA LYS A 162 7.17 6.01 -1.85
C LYS A 162 8.53 6.05 -1.11
N PRO A 163 9.16 7.18 -0.96
CA PRO A 163 8.70 8.54 -1.25
C PRO A 163 9.03 9.03 -2.68
N ASP A 164 8.97 8.17 -3.68
CA ASP A 164 9.16 8.59 -5.08
C ASP A 164 8.02 9.54 -5.48
N PRO A 165 8.33 10.79 -5.88
CA PRO A 165 7.31 11.80 -6.18
C PRO A 165 6.43 11.43 -7.37
N ARG A 166 6.87 10.53 -8.25
CA ARG A 166 6.12 10.10 -9.42
C ARG A 166 4.80 9.43 -9.07
N LEU A 167 4.73 8.63 -7.99
CA LEU A 167 3.48 7.99 -7.58
C LEU A 167 2.40 9.01 -7.22
N PHE A 168 2.78 10.04 -6.49
CA PHE A 168 1.86 11.13 -6.10
C PHE A 168 1.44 11.96 -7.32
N ALA A 169 2.38 12.25 -8.23
CA ALA A 169 2.10 12.97 -9.48
C ALA A 169 1.13 12.19 -10.38
N ILE A 170 1.28 10.87 -10.48
CA ILE A 170 0.36 9.99 -11.22
C ILE A 170 -1.06 10.11 -10.65
N ALA A 171 -1.22 10.05 -9.33
CA ALA A 171 -2.54 10.16 -8.70
C ALA A 171 -3.17 11.54 -8.94
N CYS A 172 -2.40 12.62 -8.85
CA CYS A 172 -2.88 13.97 -9.19
C CYS A 172 -3.32 14.08 -10.66
N ALA A 173 -2.55 13.52 -11.57
CA ALA A 173 -2.88 13.52 -13.00
C ALA A 173 -4.16 12.72 -13.28
N LEU A 174 -4.33 11.55 -12.67
CA LEU A 174 -5.54 10.74 -12.80
C LEU A 174 -6.78 11.45 -12.26
N LEU A 175 -6.65 12.19 -11.16
CA LEU A 175 -7.73 12.99 -10.59
C LEU A 175 -7.94 14.35 -11.30
N ASN A 176 -7.09 14.69 -12.26
CA ASN A 176 -7.10 15.97 -12.98
C ASN A 176 -7.06 17.19 -12.03
N VAL A 177 -6.16 17.14 -11.07
CA VAL A 177 -5.92 18.24 -10.11
C VAL A 177 -4.42 18.56 -10.03
N PRO A 178 -4.05 19.85 -9.91
CA PRO A 178 -2.65 20.18 -9.64
C PRO A 178 -2.27 19.75 -8.21
N PRO A 179 -1.01 19.35 -7.96
CA PRO A 179 -0.57 18.90 -6.63
C PRO A 179 -0.89 19.88 -5.50
N ALA A 180 -0.78 21.19 -5.75
CA ALA A 180 -1.07 22.22 -4.74
C ALA A 180 -2.55 22.27 -4.29
N GLU A 181 -3.47 21.68 -5.06
CA GLU A 181 -4.90 21.58 -4.75
C GLU A 181 -5.30 20.20 -4.24
N ALA A 182 -4.32 19.31 -4.02
CA ALA A 182 -4.52 17.99 -3.44
C ALA A 182 -3.91 17.91 -2.04
N VAL A 183 -4.50 17.07 -1.19
CA VAL A 183 -3.94 16.69 0.11
C VAL A 183 -3.72 15.21 0.16
N TYR A 184 -2.57 14.81 0.69
CA TYR A 184 -2.24 13.42 0.98
C TYR A 184 -2.44 13.13 2.46
N ILE A 185 -3.07 12.00 2.78
CA ILE A 185 -3.25 11.50 4.15
C ILE A 185 -2.52 10.17 4.27
N GLY A 186 -1.52 10.12 5.13
CA GLY A 186 -0.74 8.90 5.38
C GLY A 186 -0.25 8.83 6.81
N ASN A 187 0.41 7.73 7.17
CA ASN A 187 0.87 7.46 8.54
C ASN A 187 2.39 7.48 8.70
N ASP A 188 3.15 7.59 7.61
CA ASP A 188 4.60 7.55 7.63
C ASP A 188 5.20 8.90 7.22
N PRO A 189 6.00 9.55 8.11
CA PRO A 189 6.63 10.81 7.78
C PRO A 189 7.58 10.75 6.59
N GLU A 190 8.37 9.68 6.48
CA GLU A 190 9.47 9.58 5.51
C GLU A 190 8.99 9.20 4.11
N THR A 191 7.97 8.38 4.03
CA THR A 191 7.42 7.91 2.76
C THR A 191 6.23 8.73 2.29
N ASP A 192 5.26 8.98 3.17
CA ASP A 192 4.01 9.67 2.83
C ASP A 192 4.18 11.18 2.78
N VAL A 193 4.56 11.76 3.94
CA VAL A 193 4.67 13.21 4.06
C VAL A 193 5.78 13.76 3.15
N ALA A 194 6.98 13.16 3.22
CA ALA A 194 8.09 13.60 2.39
C ALA A 194 7.79 13.46 0.89
N GLY A 195 7.15 12.35 0.48
CA GLY A 195 6.79 12.11 -0.92
C GLY A 195 5.80 13.14 -1.45
N ALA A 196 4.70 13.39 -0.73
CA ALA A 196 3.69 14.38 -1.07
C ALA A 196 4.28 15.80 -1.13
N LYS A 197 5.07 16.19 -0.14
CA LYS A 197 5.70 17.53 -0.08
C LYS A 197 6.66 17.79 -1.23
N ARG A 198 7.34 16.76 -1.76
CA ARG A 198 8.28 16.91 -2.90
C ARG A 198 7.62 17.42 -4.17
N ILE A 199 6.32 17.22 -4.35
CA ILE A 199 5.57 17.73 -5.51
C ILE A 199 4.67 18.92 -5.18
N GLY A 200 4.80 19.47 -3.96
CA GLY A 200 4.02 20.64 -3.51
C GLY A 200 2.60 20.32 -3.06
N MET A 201 2.28 19.06 -2.76
CA MET A 201 1.02 18.68 -2.12
C MET A 201 1.00 19.12 -0.65
N GLN A 202 -0.19 19.35 -0.12
CA GLN A 202 -0.41 19.36 1.31
C GLN A 202 -0.38 17.93 1.85
N ALA A 203 0.14 17.74 3.07
CA ALA A 203 0.24 16.43 3.70
C ALA A 203 -0.30 16.46 5.12
N ILE A 204 -1.13 15.47 5.44
CA ILE A 204 -1.62 15.20 6.79
C ILE A 204 -0.96 13.92 7.27
N LEU A 205 -0.29 13.99 8.42
CA LEU A 205 0.22 12.81 9.11
C LEU A 205 -0.86 12.29 10.06
N LEU A 206 -1.36 11.09 9.78
CA LEU A 206 -2.36 10.43 10.59
C LEU A 206 -1.68 9.57 11.66
N ASN A 207 -1.76 10.02 12.89
CA ASN A 207 -1.13 9.36 14.04
C ASN A 207 -1.97 8.17 14.53
N ARG A 208 -1.90 7.05 13.80
CA ARG A 208 -2.58 5.79 14.17
C ARG A 208 -1.86 5.03 15.28
N LYS A 209 -0.56 5.34 15.47
CA LYS A 209 0.27 4.77 16.55
C LYS A 209 0.99 5.91 17.27
N PRO A 210 0.87 6.02 18.61
CA PRO A 210 1.63 7.03 19.37
C PRO A 210 3.14 6.78 19.21
N GLY A 211 3.90 7.79 18.82
CA GLY A 211 5.36 7.76 18.92
C GLY A 211 6.18 8.21 17.70
N ASP A 212 5.67 8.12 16.50
CA ASP A 212 6.47 8.40 15.29
C ASP A 212 6.38 9.87 14.83
N LYS A 213 6.85 10.81 15.65
CA LYS A 213 7.04 12.19 15.21
C LYS A 213 8.48 12.36 14.73
N ASN A 214 8.70 12.35 13.43
CA ASN A 214 9.96 12.78 12.85
C ASN A 214 9.99 14.32 12.84
N GLU A 215 10.81 14.93 13.68
CA GLU A 215 10.87 16.40 13.83
C GLU A 215 11.40 17.13 12.56
N LEU A 216 12.09 16.40 11.68
CA LEU A 216 12.69 16.94 10.45
C LEU A 216 11.69 17.04 9.31
N ILE A 217 10.64 16.19 9.29
CA ILE A 217 9.64 16.14 8.24
C ILE A 217 8.29 16.59 8.79
N LYS A 218 7.93 17.85 8.52
CA LYS A 218 6.70 18.45 9.06
C LYS A 218 5.56 18.36 8.07
N PRO A 219 4.46 17.66 8.43
CA PRO A 219 3.21 17.75 7.69
C PRO A 219 2.56 19.14 7.83
N ASP A 220 1.57 19.44 7.02
CA ASP A 220 0.74 20.64 7.17
C ASP A 220 -0.24 20.50 8.34
N PHE A 221 -0.58 19.26 8.71
CA PHE A 221 -1.43 18.97 9.85
C PHE A 221 -1.13 17.58 10.44
N TYR A 222 -1.19 17.46 11.76
CA TYR A 222 -1.17 16.21 12.50
C TYR A 222 -2.60 15.88 12.92
N ALA A 223 -3.08 14.71 12.62
CA ALA A 223 -4.41 14.25 12.99
C ALA A 223 -4.34 12.94 13.77
N ASP A 224 -5.07 12.80 14.85
CA ASP A 224 -5.18 11.56 15.63
C ASP A 224 -6.29 10.63 15.10
N SER A 225 -7.12 11.15 14.19
CA SER A 225 -8.18 10.38 13.52
C SER A 225 -8.43 10.88 12.11
N LEU A 226 -8.99 10.00 11.26
CA LEU A 226 -9.39 10.41 9.92
C LEU A 226 -10.53 11.45 9.98
N ARG A 227 -11.34 11.42 11.03
CA ARG A 227 -12.36 12.44 11.30
C ARG A 227 -11.73 13.82 11.48
N GLU A 228 -10.69 13.91 12.29
CA GLU A 228 -9.97 15.18 12.53
C GLU A 228 -9.30 15.70 11.25
N ALA A 229 -8.67 14.79 10.46
CA ALA A 229 -8.12 15.13 9.17
C ALA A 229 -9.19 15.73 8.23
N TRP A 230 -10.38 15.15 8.20
CA TRP A 230 -11.50 15.64 7.41
C TRP A 230 -11.99 17.03 7.88
N GLU A 231 -12.12 17.26 9.17
CA GLU A 231 -12.50 18.58 9.72
C GLU A 231 -11.49 19.66 9.32
N TRP A 232 -10.19 19.33 9.37
CA TRP A 232 -9.15 20.25 8.92
C TRP A 232 -9.27 20.56 7.42
N ILE A 233 -9.52 19.57 6.58
CA ILE A 233 -9.73 19.77 5.14
C ILE A 233 -10.90 20.71 4.90
N LYS A 234 -12.04 20.50 5.56
CA LYS A 234 -13.21 21.38 5.46
C LYS A 234 -12.91 22.81 5.87
N SER A 235 -12.05 23.01 6.86
CA SER A 235 -11.66 24.35 7.32
C SER A 235 -10.83 25.15 6.31
N LYS A 236 -10.23 24.49 5.31
CA LYS A 236 -9.45 25.14 4.24
C LYS A 236 -10.29 25.65 3.06
N GLY A 237 -11.57 25.55 3.19
CA GLY A 237 -12.56 26.08 2.25
C GLY A 237 -13.08 25.04 1.28
N ILE A 238 -14.34 24.70 1.49
CA ILE A 238 -15.22 24.11 0.49
C ILE A 238 -15.62 25.19 -0.52
#